data_f63bf5636ad1b3f3a22b1024242ac4f3
#
_entry.id   f63bf5636ad1b3f3a22b1024242ac4f3
#
_cell.length_a   1.000
_cell.length_b   1.000
_cell.length_c   1.000
_cell.angle_alpha   90.00
_cell.angle_beta   90.00
_cell.angle_gamma   90.00
#
_symmetry.space_group_name_H-M   'P 1'
#
loop_
_entity.id
_entity.type
_entity.pdbx_description
1 polymer ?
#
loop_
_entity_poly.entity_id
_entity_poly.type
_entity_poly.pdbx_seq_one_letter_code
_entity_poly.pdbx_strand_id
1 'polypeptide(L)'
;MTVRFEWDECKDRSNIAKHSVGFDEASKVFSDPHVIIREDRMVAGEERLHAIGYVNRVLLVVHTVREEGLDATIRIISARKATPAERNLYEETD
;
A
#
# COMPACT_ATOMS: atom_id res chain seq x y z
N MET A 1 -20.40 -2.39 3.90
CA MET A 1 -18.96 -2.49 4.20
C MET A 1 -18.26 -1.22 3.78
N THR A 2 -17.47 -0.64 4.67
CA THR A 2 -16.74 0.61 4.42
C THR A 2 -15.25 0.36 4.58
N VAL A 3 -14.46 0.86 3.63
CA VAL A 3 -13.00 0.82 3.72
C VAL A 3 -12.51 2.26 3.90
N ARG A 4 -11.74 2.49 4.94
CA ARG A 4 -11.17 3.79 5.25
C ARG A 4 -9.66 3.73 5.13
N PHE A 5 -9.07 4.87 4.78
CA PHE A 5 -7.61 5.01 4.73
C PHE A 5 -7.18 6.02 5.77
N GLU A 6 -6.06 5.72 6.43
CA GLU A 6 -5.46 6.67 7.35
C GLU A 6 -3.94 6.64 7.21
N TRP A 7 -3.30 7.71 7.60
CA TRP A 7 -1.84 7.82 7.62
C TRP A 7 -1.40 9.01 8.45
N ASP A 8 -0.12 9.03 8.76
CA ASP A 8 0.52 10.14 9.46
C ASP A 8 0.97 11.17 8.43
N GLU A 9 0.53 12.43 8.57
CA GLU A 9 0.84 13.48 7.60
C GLU A 9 2.33 13.77 7.50
N CYS A 10 3.08 13.64 8.60
CA CYS A 10 4.53 13.84 8.57
C CYS A 10 5.20 12.75 7.75
N LYS A 11 4.72 11.51 7.88
CA LYS A 11 5.24 10.40 7.09
C LYS A 11 4.88 10.54 5.62
N ASP A 12 3.72 11.08 5.31
CA ASP A 12 3.33 11.36 3.94
C ASP A 12 4.31 12.33 3.30
N ARG A 13 4.58 13.44 3.96
CA ARG A 13 5.53 14.44 3.44
C ARG A 13 6.93 13.85 3.28
N SER A 14 7.40 13.09 4.27
CA SER A 14 8.69 12.44 4.21
C SER A 14 8.75 11.43 3.05
N ASN A 15 7.68 10.71 2.84
CA ASN A 15 7.61 9.72 1.77
C ASN A 15 7.66 10.38 0.39
N ILE A 16 6.98 11.51 0.22
CA ILE A 16 7.04 12.28 -1.02
C ILE A 16 8.47 12.74 -1.28
N ALA A 17 9.15 13.23 -0.24
CA ALA A 17 10.53 13.69 -0.37
C ALA A 17 11.48 12.56 -0.77
N LYS A 18 11.29 11.36 -0.23
CA LYS A 18 12.18 10.22 -0.49
C LYS A 18 11.87 9.48 -1.78
N HIS A 19 10.59 9.29 -2.07
CA HIS A 19 10.16 8.37 -3.13
C HIS A 19 9.28 9.01 -4.20
N SER A 20 8.94 10.28 -4.06
CA SER A 20 8.06 11.00 -4.97
C SER A 20 6.67 10.35 -5.08
N VAL A 21 6.22 9.72 -4.00
CA VAL A 21 4.90 9.09 -3.92
C VAL A 21 4.19 9.61 -2.68
N GLY A 22 3.02 10.22 -2.88
CA GLY A 22 2.16 10.64 -1.78
C GLY A 22 1.24 9.50 -1.37
N PHE A 23 0.77 9.55 -0.13
CA PHE A 23 -0.10 8.49 0.38
C PHE A 23 -1.51 8.55 -0.22
N ASP A 24 -1.94 9.72 -0.67
CA ASP A 24 -3.20 9.84 -1.41
C ASP A 24 -3.11 9.05 -2.73
N GLU A 25 -2.02 9.19 -3.46
CA GLU A 25 -1.77 8.40 -4.66
C GLU A 25 -1.70 6.91 -4.31
N ALA A 26 -0.94 6.58 -3.26
CA ALA A 26 -0.76 5.19 -2.82
C ALA A 26 -2.07 4.51 -2.47
N SER A 27 -3.01 5.23 -1.86
CA SER A 27 -4.30 4.67 -1.47
C SER A 27 -5.09 4.13 -2.66
N LYS A 28 -4.88 4.70 -3.84
CA LYS A 28 -5.60 4.30 -5.05
C LYS A 28 -5.15 2.95 -5.59
N VAL A 29 -4.01 2.44 -5.13
CA VAL A 29 -3.55 1.09 -5.47
C VAL A 29 -4.61 0.04 -5.08
N PHE A 30 -5.32 0.29 -3.99
CA PHE A 30 -6.32 -0.65 -3.48
C PHE A 30 -7.59 -0.70 -4.34
N SER A 31 -7.74 0.22 -5.28
CA SER A 31 -8.83 0.19 -6.26
C SER A 31 -8.45 -0.51 -7.56
N ASP A 32 -7.19 -0.92 -7.69
CA ASP A 32 -6.73 -1.66 -8.86
C ASP A 32 -7.25 -3.09 -8.77
N PRO A 33 -8.03 -3.58 -9.75
CA PRO A 33 -8.57 -4.94 -9.70
C PRO A 33 -7.49 -6.02 -9.77
N HIS A 34 -6.28 -5.67 -10.17
CA HIS A 34 -5.15 -6.61 -10.26
C HIS A 34 -4.16 -6.46 -9.12
N VAL A 35 -4.52 -5.72 -8.06
CA VAL A 35 -3.62 -5.51 -6.93
C VAL A 35 -3.22 -6.84 -6.29
N ILE A 36 -1.93 -6.96 -5.96
CA ILE A 36 -1.40 -8.13 -5.28
C ILE A 36 -1.13 -7.75 -3.83
N ILE A 37 -1.65 -8.56 -2.90
CA ILE A 37 -1.40 -8.37 -1.47
C ILE A 37 -0.51 -9.51 -1.00
N ARG A 38 0.62 -9.17 -0.35
CA ARG A 38 1.56 -10.15 0.20
C ARG A 38 1.85 -9.82 1.65
N GLU A 39 2.15 -10.86 2.43
CA GLU A 39 2.63 -10.67 3.79
C GLU A 39 4.05 -10.17 3.76
N ASP A 40 4.39 -9.24 4.65
CA ASP A 40 5.76 -8.77 4.83
C ASP A 40 6.31 -9.33 6.14
N ARG A 41 5.96 -8.71 7.27
CA ARG A 41 6.49 -9.12 8.58
C ARG A 41 5.63 -8.57 9.70
N MET A 42 5.82 -9.13 10.89
CA MET A 42 5.22 -8.58 12.11
C MET A 42 6.12 -7.49 12.65
N VAL A 43 5.53 -6.38 13.05
CA VAL A 43 6.25 -5.28 13.71
C VAL A 43 5.42 -4.87 14.92
N ALA A 44 5.98 -5.02 16.11
CA ALA A 44 5.31 -4.68 17.37
C ALA A 44 3.92 -5.34 17.49
N GLY A 45 3.81 -6.61 17.10
CA GLY A 45 2.56 -7.35 17.17
C GLY A 45 1.57 -7.05 16.06
N GLU A 46 1.92 -6.21 15.11
CA GLU A 46 1.05 -5.83 14.01
C GLU A 46 1.59 -6.36 12.67
N GLU A 47 0.73 -7.04 11.91
CA GLU A 47 1.14 -7.59 10.62
C GLU A 47 1.25 -6.48 9.58
N ARG A 48 2.43 -6.40 8.96
CA ARG A 48 2.66 -5.51 7.84
C ARG A 48 2.45 -6.24 6.53
N LEU A 49 1.79 -5.58 5.59
CA LEU A 49 1.44 -6.14 4.29
C LEU A 49 1.99 -5.26 3.18
N HIS A 50 2.28 -5.88 2.04
CA HIS A 50 2.65 -5.18 0.82
C HIS A 50 1.48 -5.25 -0.16
N ALA A 51 1.10 -4.11 -0.74
CA ALA A 51 0.18 -4.06 -1.85
C ALA A 51 0.97 -3.59 -3.08
N ILE A 52 0.93 -4.38 -4.15
CA ILE A 52 1.56 -4.00 -5.42
C ILE A 52 0.44 -3.76 -6.42
N GLY A 53 0.37 -2.54 -6.93
CA GLY A 53 -0.71 -2.18 -7.85
C GLY A 53 -0.34 -0.99 -8.71
N TYR A 54 -1.21 -0.69 -9.67
CA TYR A 54 -0.98 0.33 -10.67
C TYR A 54 -1.80 1.59 -10.39
N VAL A 55 -1.09 2.71 -10.31
CA VAL A 55 -1.69 4.07 -10.31
C VAL A 55 -0.72 4.94 -11.08
N ASN A 56 -0.96 5.14 -12.38
CA ASN A 56 -0.03 5.81 -13.30
C ASN A 56 1.31 5.08 -13.43
N ARG A 57 1.69 4.30 -12.46
CA ARG A 57 2.91 3.49 -12.39
C ARG A 57 2.69 2.38 -11.37
N VAL A 58 3.49 1.33 -11.41
CA VAL A 58 3.37 0.24 -10.44
C VAL A 58 4.04 0.68 -9.14
N LEU A 59 3.28 0.64 -8.06
CA LEU A 59 3.73 1.05 -6.72
C LEU A 59 3.70 -0.14 -5.76
N LEU A 60 4.58 -0.08 -4.77
CA LEU A 60 4.52 -0.98 -3.62
C LEU A 60 4.13 -0.14 -2.40
N VAL A 61 3.07 -0.54 -1.73
CA VAL A 61 2.51 0.18 -0.58
C VAL A 61 2.58 -0.71 0.66
N VAL A 62 3.33 -0.27 1.66
CA VAL A 62 3.40 -0.98 2.95
C VAL A 62 2.25 -0.47 3.81
N HIS A 63 1.46 -1.38 4.35
CA HIS A 63 0.26 -0.99 5.08
C HIS A 63 -0.10 -2.03 6.13
N THR A 64 -1.02 -1.65 7.01
CA THR A 64 -1.64 -2.55 7.97
C THR A 64 -3.15 -2.49 7.76
N VAL A 65 -3.86 -3.52 8.21
CA VAL A 65 -5.32 -3.58 8.10
C VAL A 65 -5.90 -3.84 9.49
N ARG A 66 -6.89 -3.04 9.85
CA ARG A 66 -7.65 -3.25 11.07
C ARG A 66 -9.11 -3.44 10.68
N GLU A 67 -9.65 -4.60 11.01
CA GLU A 67 -11.04 -4.91 10.72
C GLU A 67 -11.90 -4.68 11.96
N GLU A 68 -13.05 -4.04 11.78
CA GLU A 68 -14.01 -3.76 12.85
C GLU A 68 -15.41 -4.04 12.32
N GLY A 69 -15.95 -5.22 12.64
CA GLY A 69 -17.22 -5.64 12.09
C GLY A 69 -17.12 -5.79 10.58
N LEU A 70 -17.98 -5.08 9.85
CA LEU A 70 -17.98 -5.09 8.39
C LEU A 70 -17.09 -4.02 7.79
N ASP A 71 -16.47 -3.19 8.62
CA ASP A 71 -15.61 -2.10 8.17
C ASP A 71 -14.14 -2.48 8.29
N ALA A 72 -13.31 -1.84 7.50
CA ALA A 72 -11.87 -2.02 7.55
C ALA A 72 -11.17 -0.67 7.44
N THR A 73 -10.07 -0.52 8.18
CA THR A 73 -9.20 0.65 8.08
C THR A 73 -7.85 0.19 7.59
N ILE A 74 -7.39 0.78 6.50
CA ILE A 74 -6.08 0.52 5.94
C ILE A 74 -5.19 1.69 6.34
N ARG A 75 -4.13 1.39 7.12
CA ARG A 75 -3.16 2.41 7.51
C ARG A 75 -1.94 2.30 6.61
N ILE A 76 -1.67 3.37 5.86
CA ILE A 76 -0.52 3.41 4.96
C ILE A 76 0.71 3.83 5.75
N ILE A 77 1.79 3.04 5.62
CA ILE A 77 3.04 3.22 6.34
C ILE A 77 4.12 3.83 5.44
N SER A 78 4.25 3.30 4.21
CA SER A 78 5.18 3.83 3.23
C SER A 78 4.75 3.41 1.84
N ALA A 79 5.29 4.09 0.83
CA ALA A 79 4.97 3.76 -0.56
C ALA A 79 6.16 4.15 -1.43
N ARG A 80 6.44 3.36 -2.45
CA ARG A 80 7.52 3.62 -3.39
C ARG A 80 7.21 2.97 -4.73
N LYS A 81 7.97 3.31 -5.75
CA LYS A 81 7.89 2.62 -7.02
C LYS A 81 8.29 1.16 -6.82
N ALA A 82 7.62 0.27 -7.54
CA ALA A 82 7.97 -1.15 -7.53
C ALA A 82 9.35 -1.36 -8.16
N THR A 83 10.11 -2.31 -7.63
CA THR A 83 11.34 -2.75 -8.27
C THR A 83 10.99 -3.53 -9.55
N PRO A 84 11.96 -3.76 -10.48
CA PRO A 84 11.67 -4.59 -11.65
C PRO A 84 11.11 -5.97 -11.29
N ALA A 85 11.65 -6.60 -10.23
CA ALA A 85 11.16 -7.91 -9.81
C ALA A 85 9.70 -7.84 -9.31
N GLU A 86 9.38 -6.81 -8.54
CA GLU A 86 8.02 -6.60 -8.04
C GLU A 86 7.06 -6.29 -9.18
N ARG A 87 7.49 -5.47 -10.13
CA ARG A 87 6.67 -5.15 -11.30
C ARG A 87 6.43 -6.39 -12.15
N ASN A 88 7.43 -7.25 -12.32
CA ASN A 88 7.25 -8.51 -13.05
C ASN A 88 6.23 -9.40 -12.36
N LEU A 89 6.26 -9.45 -11.04
CA LEU A 89 5.30 -10.21 -10.26
C LEU A 89 3.87 -9.70 -10.52
N TYR A 90 3.70 -8.40 -10.54
CA TYR A 90 2.40 -7.78 -10.83
C TYR A 90 1.94 -8.13 -12.26
N GLU A 91 2.83 -8.05 -13.24
CA GLU A 91 2.50 -8.31 -14.63
C GLU A 91 2.19 -9.78 -14.91
N GLU A 92 2.83 -10.70 -14.18
CA GLU A 92 2.63 -12.14 -14.34
C GLU A 92 1.28 -12.63 -13.86
N THR A 93 0.65 -11.90 -12.94
CA THR A 93 -0.65 -12.30 -12.39
C THR A 93 -1.82 -11.78 -13.19
N ASP A 94 -1.56 -11.10 -14.25
CA ASP A 94 -2.56 -10.48 -15.10
C ASP A 94 -3.31 -11.49 -15.98
#